data_4222f6a6683579de16a865bf47508440
#
_entry.id   4222f6a6683579de16a865bf47508440
#
_cell.length_a   1.000
_cell.length_b   1.000
_cell.length_c   1.000
_cell.angle_alpha   90.00
_cell.angle_beta   90.00
_cell.angle_gamma   90.00
#
_symmetry.space_group_name_H-M   'P 1'
#
loop_
_entity.id
_entity.type
_entity.pdbx_description
1 polymer ?
#
loop_
_entity_poly.entity_id
_entity_poly.type
_entity_poly.pdbx_seq_one_letter_code
_entity_poly.pdbx_strand_id
1 'polypeptide(L)'
;MNFKKFLAATAVAFILPGFANAQEAEQAPEKEGWIFSEEVRLPITSMKDQNAAGTCWCYSTLSFVEAELLRTTGKTYDFSEMFIVWNTYMDRAQATVRTHGDISFSQGGSFYDVLYGIKHYGLVPDSELPAGVKHGDTLSDFSEFSRVCDPFVEGIVKGRKLQTDANGNPLWKEALAGILNAYIG
;
A
#
# COMPACT_ATOMS: atom_id res chain seq x y z
N MET A 1 -40.87 -30.43 -60.32
CA MET A 1 -41.20 -31.80 -60.85
C MET A 1 -40.54 -32.78 -59.86
N ASN A 2 -41.44 -33.60 -59.25
CA ASN A 2 -41.16 -34.88 -58.57
C ASN A 2 -40.32 -34.93 -57.32
N PHE A 3 -40.63 -35.57 -56.29
CA PHE A 3 -41.63 -36.52 -55.78
C PHE A 3 -41.02 -37.11 -54.49
N LYS A 4 -41.75 -37.00 -53.43
CA LYS A 4 -41.99 -37.93 -52.31
C LYS A 4 -40.93 -38.99 -51.96
N LYS A 5 -40.67 -39.13 -50.65
CA LYS A 5 -41.23 -40.25 -49.88
C LYS A 5 -41.11 -40.09 -48.41
N PHE A 6 -42.22 -40.21 -47.71
CA PHE A 6 -42.41 -40.50 -46.30
C PHE A 6 -41.79 -41.84 -45.93
N LEU A 7 -41.10 -41.87 -44.77
CA LEU A 7 -40.95 -43.11 -44.02
C LEU A 7 -41.13 -42.78 -42.53
N ALA A 8 -42.26 -43.24 -42.01
CA ALA A 8 -42.57 -43.28 -40.62
C ALA A 8 -41.78 -44.43 -39.97
N ALA A 9 -40.96 -44.14 -38.99
CA ALA A 9 -40.36 -45.15 -38.11
C ALA A 9 -40.89 -44.97 -36.70
N THR A 10 -41.74 -45.92 -36.31
CA THR A 10 -42.32 -46.05 -34.99
C THR A 10 -41.26 -46.54 -34.05
N ALA A 11 -40.80 -45.64 -33.15
CA ALA A 11 -39.88 -46.01 -32.09
C ALA A 11 -40.69 -46.43 -30.83
N VAL A 12 -40.62 -47.72 -30.54
CA VAL A 12 -41.13 -48.31 -29.29
C VAL A 12 -40.21 -47.85 -28.13
N ALA A 13 -40.76 -47.06 -27.23
CA ALA A 13 -40.07 -46.67 -26.02
C ALA A 13 -40.10 -47.81 -25.00
N PHE A 14 -38.96 -48.44 -24.77
CA PHE A 14 -38.76 -49.32 -23.63
C PHE A 14 -38.53 -48.46 -22.38
N ILE A 15 -39.50 -48.42 -21.49
CA ILE A 15 -39.35 -47.83 -20.16
C ILE A 15 -38.64 -48.87 -19.29
N LEU A 16 -37.36 -48.69 -19.05
CA LEU A 16 -36.64 -49.39 -17.99
C LEU A 16 -36.82 -48.60 -16.70
N PRO A 17 -37.20 -49.23 -15.57
CA PRO A 17 -37.17 -48.56 -14.28
C PRO A 17 -35.72 -48.36 -13.86
N GLY A 18 -35.22 -47.14 -14.04
CA GLY A 18 -33.93 -46.74 -13.51
C GLY A 18 -33.99 -46.73 -11.98
N PHE A 19 -33.22 -47.60 -11.35
CA PHE A 19 -32.89 -47.48 -9.97
C PHE A 19 -32.09 -46.17 -9.80
N ALA A 20 -32.75 -45.16 -9.23
CA ALA A 20 -32.07 -43.98 -8.77
C ALA A 20 -31.25 -44.38 -7.53
N ASN A 21 -29.99 -44.74 -7.72
CA ASN A 21 -29.02 -44.69 -6.66
C ASN A 21 -28.82 -43.23 -6.33
N ALA A 22 -29.51 -42.74 -5.31
CA ALA A 22 -29.11 -41.55 -4.59
C ALA A 22 -27.76 -41.90 -3.94
N GLN A 23 -26.67 -41.55 -4.62
CA GLN A 23 -25.39 -41.41 -3.93
C GLN A 23 -25.59 -40.27 -2.93
N GLU A 24 -25.79 -40.64 -1.67
CA GLU A 24 -25.52 -39.72 -0.55
C GLU A 24 -24.11 -39.19 -0.79
N ALA A 25 -24.02 -37.92 -1.15
CA ALA A 25 -22.75 -37.24 -1.17
C ALA A 25 -22.24 -37.28 0.26
N GLU A 26 -21.26 -38.15 0.52
CA GLU A 26 -20.52 -38.21 1.74
C GLU A 26 -19.94 -36.81 1.95
N GLN A 27 -20.58 -36.02 2.83
CA GLN A 27 -20.09 -34.70 3.21
C GLN A 27 -18.71 -34.93 3.80
N ALA A 28 -17.67 -34.45 3.09
CA ALA A 28 -16.33 -34.44 3.63
C ALA A 28 -16.38 -33.80 5.02
N PRO A 29 -15.73 -34.40 6.02
CA PRO A 29 -15.78 -33.87 7.38
C PRO A 29 -15.36 -32.41 7.33
N GLU A 30 -16.24 -31.55 7.84
CA GLU A 30 -15.97 -30.12 8.00
C GLU A 30 -14.68 -30.02 8.82
N LYS A 31 -13.61 -29.50 8.23
CA LYS A 31 -12.35 -29.33 8.95
C LYS A 31 -12.65 -28.44 10.13
N GLU A 32 -12.58 -29.00 11.34
CA GLU A 32 -12.64 -28.20 12.57
C GLU A 32 -11.56 -27.12 12.46
N GLY A 33 -11.98 -25.91 12.13
CA GLY A 33 -11.11 -24.74 12.12
C GLY A 33 -10.79 -24.32 13.56
N TRP A 34 -9.79 -23.45 13.69
CA TRP A 34 -9.50 -22.82 14.98
C TRP A 34 -10.72 -22.02 15.43
N ILE A 35 -11.18 -22.26 16.65
CA ILE A 35 -12.25 -21.47 17.29
C ILE A 35 -11.57 -20.34 18.05
N PHE A 36 -11.84 -19.11 17.63
CA PHE A 36 -11.34 -17.91 18.31
C PHE A 36 -12.46 -17.29 19.14
N SER A 37 -12.16 -16.94 20.38
CA SER A 37 -13.02 -16.11 21.23
C SER A 37 -12.48 -14.70 21.28
N GLU A 38 -13.33 -13.70 21.08
CA GLU A 38 -12.96 -12.30 21.19
C GLU A 38 -13.04 -11.89 22.67
N GLU A 39 -11.88 -11.72 23.32
CA GLU A 39 -11.81 -11.31 24.73
C GLU A 39 -11.81 -9.77 24.87
N VAL A 40 -11.13 -9.08 23.98
CA VAL A 40 -11.06 -7.62 23.97
C VAL A 40 -11.10 -7.11 22.55
N ARG A 41 -11.97 -6.14 22.27
CA ARG A 41 -12.04 -5.41 21.01
C ARG A 41 -11.81 -3.94 21.26
N LEU A 42 -10.68 -3.44 20.80
CA LEU A 42 -10.36 -2.02 20.83
C LEU A 42 -10.97 -1.30 19.63
N PRO A 43 -11.40 -0.03 19.78
CA PRO A 43 -11.84 0.76 18.64
C PRO A 43 -10.65 1.05 17.71
N ILE A 44 -10.90 0.97 16.41
CA ILE A 44 -9.93 1.29 15.37
C ILE A 44 -10.53 2.31 14.40
N THR A 45 -9.67 3.05 13.70
CA THR A 45 -10.04 3.92 12.58
C THR A 45 -10.26 3.08 11.30
N SER A 46 -10.65 3.71 10.20
CA SER A 46 -10.81 3.03 8.91
C SER A 46 -9.50 2.44 8.43
N MET A 47 -9.59 1.28 7.77
CA MET A 47 -8.42 0.70 7.10
C MET A 47 -8.07 1.52 5.86
N LYS A 48 -6.77 1.74 5.65
CA LYS A 48 -6.23 2.45 4.50
C LYS A 48 -5.42 1.49 3.62
N ASP A 49 -5.41 1.73 2.32
CA ASP A 49 -4.66 0.96 1.35
C ASP A 49 -3.41 1.74 0.92
N GLN A 50 -2.23 1.17 1.16
CA GLN A 50 -0.98 1.78 0.70
C GLN A 50 -0.71 1.57 -0.79
N ASN A 51 -1.43 0.65 -1.44
CA ASN A 51 -1.27 0.25 -2.84
C ASN A 51 0.20 -0.07 -3.19
N ALA A 52 0.66 0.35 -4.37
CA ALA A 52 1.99 0.07 -4.90
C ALA A 52 3.08 1.02 -4.33
N ALA A 53 3.09 1.21 -3.01
CA ALA A 53 4.08 2.01 -2.31
C ALA A 53 4.71 1.22 -1.15
N GLY A 54 6.02 1.29 -0.98
CA GLY A 54 6.75 0.61 0.10
C GLY A 54 6.61 1.30 1.46
N THR A 55 5.40 1.75 1.81
CA THR A 55 5.10 2.63 2.95
C THR A 55 4.31 1.97 4.08
N CYS A 56 4.23 0.63 4.12
CA CYS A 56 3.51 -0.13 5.14
C CYS A 56 3.89 0.27 6.58
N TRP A 57 5.15 0.61 6.80
CA TRP A 57 5.65 1.09 8.08
C TRP A 57 4.97 2.38 8.54
N CYS A 58 4.65 3.29 7.63
CA CYS A 58 3.96 4.55 7.90
C CYS A 58 2.48 4.31 8.17
N TYR A 59 1.80 3.61 7.25
CA TYR A 59 0.38 3.28 7.37
C TYR A 59 0.07 2.54 8.67
N SER A 60 0.82 1.48 9.00
CA SER A 60 0.60 0.71 10.22
C SER A 60 0.84 1.51 11.49
N THR A 61 1.85 2.39 11.49
CA THR A 61 2.17 3.21 12.66
C THR A 61 1.16 4.33 12.87
N LEU A 62 0.75 5.04 11.81
CA LEU A 62 -0.27 6.09 11.94
C LEU A 62 -1.63 5.49 12.31
N SER A 63 -2.01 4.35 11.74
CA SER A 63 -3.21 3.63 12.15
C SER A 63 -3.20 3.27 13.64
N PHE A 64 -2.05 2.85 14.19
CA PHE A 64 -1.89 2.64 15.63
C PHE A 64 -2.05 3.94 16.42
N VAL A 65 -1.42 5.03 16.01
CA VAL A 65 -1.52 6.34 16.66
C VAL A 65 -2.96 6.86 16.65
N GLU A 66 -3.64 6.75 15.53
CA GLU A 66 -5.05 7.14 15.36
C GLU A 66 -5.99 6.31 16.27
N ALA A 67 -5.78 4.99 16.31
CA ALA A 67 -6.53 4.09 17.19
C ALA A 67 -6.32 4.43 18.68
N GLU A 68 -5.10 4.75 19.10
CA GLU A 68 -4.79 5.17 20.45
C GLU A 68 -5.40 6.54 20.80
N LEU A 69 -5.40 7.47 19.87
CA LEU A 69 -6.09 8.76 20.05
C LEU A 69 -7.61 8.56 20.17
N LEU A 70 -8.19 7.71 19.32
CA LEU A 70 -9.61 7.36 19.41
C LEU A 70 -9.93 6.72 20.76
N ARG A 71 -9.13 5.75 21.21
CA ARG A 71 -9.31 5.06 22.49
C ARG A 71 -9.22 6.00 23.69
N THR A 72 -8.28 6.96 23.64
CA THR A 72 -7.97 7.82 24.81
C THR A 72 -8.79 9.10 24.84
N THR A 73 -9.17 9.63 23.67
CA THR A 73 -9.86 10.93 23.58
C THR A 73 -11.29 10.84 23.08
N GLY A 74 -11.71 9.70 22.51
CA GLY A 74 -12.99 9.53 21.84
C GLY A 74 -13.11 10.28 20.51
N LYS A 75 -12.01 10.87 20.00
CA LYS A 75 -11.99 11.63 18.75
C LYS A 75 -11.31 10.85 17.65
N THR A 76 -11.91 10.87 16.47
CA THR A 76 -11.32 10.29 15.26
C THR A 76 -10.42 11.31 14.60
N TYR A 77 -9.22 10.87 14.24
CA TYR A 77 -8.26 11.61 13.46
C TYR A 77 -7.90 10.80 12.22
N ASP A 78 -7.51 11.47 11.17
CA ASP A 78 -7.07 10.91 9.90
C ASP A 78 -5.84 11.71 9.45
N PHE A 79 -4.65 11.12 9.59
CA PHE A 79 -3.38 11.78 9.33
C PHE A 79 -2.79 11.37 8.00
N SER A 80 -2.11 12.31 7.35
CA SER A 80 -1.42 12.08 6.09
C SER A 80 -0.18 11.21 6.28
N GLU A 81 -0.19 10.03 5.69
CA GLU A 81 0.99 9.20 5.55
C GLU A 81 2.01 9.86 4.62
N MET A 82 1.54 10.52 3.59
CA MET A 82 2.41 11.16 2.59
C MET A 82 3.25 12.27 3.19
N PHE A 83 2.73 13.02 4.16
CA PHE A 83 3.49 14.03 4.88
C PHE A 83 4.69 13.42 5.63
N ILE A 84 4.47 12.33 6.35
CA ILE A 84 5.54 11.61 7.08
C ILE A 84 6.51 10.97 6.09
N VAL A 85 6.02 10.35 5.03
CA VAL A 85 6.84 9.69 3.99
C VAL A 85 7.76 10.72 3.31
N TRP A 86 7.23 11.88 2.92
CA TRP A 86 8.00 12.94 2.29
C TRP A 86 9.19 13.38 3.17
N ASN A 87 8.91 13.71 4.43
CA ASN A 87 9.93 14.16 5.38
C ASN A 87 10.96 13.06 5.67
N THR A 88 10.49 11.82 5.86
CA THR A 88 11.37 10.68 6.11
C THR A 88 12.31 10.42 4.92
N TYR A 89 11.82 10.54 3.69
CA TYR A 89 12.67 10.32 2.52
C TYR A 89 13.70 11.42 2.34
N MET A 90 13.36 12.67 2.64
CA MET A 90 14.33 13.77 2.65
C MET A 90 15.43 13.53 3.69
N ASP A 91 15.07 13.17 4.92
CA ASP A 91 16.02 12.89 6.00
C ASP A 91 16.90 11.68 5.68
N ARG A 92 16.30 10.63 5.13
CA ARG A 92 17.02 9.41 4.76
C ARG A 92 18.02 9.68 3.64
N ALA A 93 17.63 10.41 2.60
CA ALA A 93 18.55 10.82 1.56
C ALA A 93 19.71 11.64 2.12
N GLN A 94 19.43 12.55 3.07
CA GLN A 94 20.46 13.32 3.75
C GLN A 94 21.40 12.42 4.57
N ALA A 95 20.87 11.41 5.28
CA ALA A 95 21.67 10.43 6.00
C ALA A 95 22.55 9.62 5.05
N THR A 96 21.98 9.13 3.93
CA THR A 96 22.70 8.37 2.91
C THR A 96 23.87 9.19 2.33
N VAL A 97 23.62 10.44 1.98
CA VAL A 97 24.68 11.32 1.43
C VAL A 97 25.76 11.62 2.46
N ARG A 98 25.39 11.90 3.71
CA ARG A 98 26.34 12.18 4.81
C ARG A 98 27.21 10.98 5.18
N THR A 99 26.67 9.77 5.06
CA THR A 99 27.39 8.53 5.38
C THR A 99 28.06 7.90 4.16
N HIS A 100 28.09 8.61 3.03
CA HIS A 100 28.65 8.12 1.77
C HIS A 100 28.06 6.78 1.29
N GLY A 101 26.77 6.53 1.60
CA GLY A 101 26.05 5.34 1.22
C GLY A 101 26.04 4.21 2.24
N ASP A 102 26.67 4.35 3.40
CA ASP A 102 26.61 3.33 4.45
C ASP A 102 25.16 3.14 4.96
N ILE A 103 24.41 4.22 5.05
CA ILE A 103 22.96 4.16 5.25
C ILE A 103 22.30 4.19 3.88
N SER A 104 21.62 3.10 3.52
CA SER A 104 20.95 2.99 2.22
C SER A 104 19.69 3.84 2.15
N PHE A 105 19.45 4.47 1.00
CA PHE A 105 18.16 5.05 0.66
C PHE A 105 17.24 3.95 0.15
N SER A 106 16.03 3.85 0.71
CA SER A 106 15.01 2.89 0.26
C SER A 106 13.61 3.33 0.74
N GLN A 107 12.57 2.76 0.16
CA GLN A 107 11.18 3.05 0.56
C GLN A 107 10.80 2.47 1.92
N GLY A 108 11.39 1.34 2.32
CA GLY A 108 11.11 0.70 3.61
C GLY A 108 11.42 1.61 4.79
N GLY A 109 10.81 1.34 5.92
CA GLY A 109 11.00 2.12 7.16
C GLY A 109 10.53 1.35 8.38
N SER A 110 10.48 2.04 9.51
CA SER A 110 10.12 1.47 10.79
C SER A 110 9.18 2.39 11.57
N PHE A 111 8.62 1.85 12.64
CA PHE A 111 7.87 2.62 13.63
C PHE A 111 8.63 3.86 14.13
N TYR A 112 9.95 3.73 14.33
CA TYR A 112 10.78 4.84 14.80
C TYR A 112 10.87 6.00 13.81
N ASP A 113 10.83 5.74 12.50
CA ASP A 113 10.83 6.80 11.48
C ASP A 113 9.59 7.68 11.60
N VAL A 114 8.43 7.06 11.86
CA VAL A 114 7.17 7.79 12.07
C VAL A 114 7.20 8.61 13.34
N LEU A 115 7.64 8.02 14.46
CA LEU A 115 7.75 8.75 15.72
C LEU A 115 8.74 9.91 15.62
N TYR A 116 9.85 9.70 14.91
CA TYR A 116 10.80 10.78 14.63
C TYR A 116 10.13 11.88 13.80
N GLY A 117 9.41 11.51 12.72
CA GLY A 117 8.67 12.44 11.88
C GLY A 117 7.66 13.26 12.69
N ILE A 118 6.84 12.60 13.50
CA ILE A 118 5.87 13.27 14.39
C ILE A 118 6.57 14.27 15.33
N LYS A 119 7.67 13.86 15.94
CA LYS A 119 8.40 14.70 16.87
C LYS A 119 9.02 15.94 16.23
N HIS A 120 9.54 15.83 15.01
CA HIS A 120 10.33 16.89 14.36
C HIS A 120 9.54 17.74 13.39
N TYR A 121 8.51 17.17 12.76
CA TYR A 121 7.71 17.83 11.71
C TYR A 121 6.23 17.98 12.10
N GLY A 122 5.76 17.21 13.08
CA GLY A 122 4.35 17.18 13.46
C GLY A 122 3.53 16.24 12.59
N LEU A 123 2.22 16.49 12.57
CA LEU A 123 1.24 15.77 11.79
C LEU A 123 0.32 16.77 11.07
N VAL A 124 -0.13 16.39 9.89
CA VAL A 124 -1.16 17.12 9.15
C VAL A 124 -2.34 16.20 8.87
N PRO A 125 -3.56 16.72 8.75
CA PRO A 125 -4.70 15.92 8.30
C PRO A 125 -4.45 15.33 6.91
N ASP A 126 -5.01 14.14 6.64
CA ASP A 126 -4.90 13.50 5.32
C ASP A 126 -5.45 14.39 4.20
N SER A 127 -6.49 15.16 4.47
CA SER A 127 -7.07 16.11 3.52
C SER A 127 -6.11 17.18 2.99
N GLU A 128 -5.02 17.46 3.70
CA GLU A 128 -4.01 18.44 3.26
C GLU A 128 -3.00 17.84 2.29
N LEU A 129 -2.71 16.56 2.44
CA LEU A 129 -1.80 15.84 1.55
C LEU A 129 -2.24 14.38 1.43
N PRO A 130 -3.31 14.09 0.68
CA PRO A 130 -3.83 12.75 0.51
C PRO A 130 -2.95 11.88 -0.38
N ALA A 131 -3.02 10.57 -0.17
CA ALA A 131 -2.36 9.60 -1.02
C ALA A 131 -2.85 9.70 -2.48
N GLY A 132 -1.95 9.46 -3.44
CA GLY A 132 -2.30 9.40 -4.88
C GLY A 132 -2.66 10.72 -5.55
N VAL A 133 -2.74 11.83 -4.83
CA VAL A 133 -3.18 13.13 -5.37
C VAL A 133 -2.38 13.57 -6.59
N LYS A 134 -1.09 13.27 -6.64
CA LYS A 134 -0.22 13.64 -7.78
C LYS A 134 -0.44 12.77 -9.01
N HIS A 135 -1.00 11.61 -8.85
CA HIS A 135 -1.35 10.71 -9.95
C HIS A 135 -2.79 10.92 -10.45
N GLY A 136 -3.55 11.81 -9.82
CA GLY A 136 -4.99 11.98 -10.09
C GLY A 136 -5.80 10.77 -9.62
N ASP A 137 -5.32 10.05 -8.62
CA ASP A 137 -5.91 8.88 -8.01
C ASP A 137 -6.10 9.12 -6.50
N THR A 138 -6.69 8.16 -5.83
CA THR A 138 -6.84 8.08 -4.36
C THR A 138 -5.80 7.17 -3.70
N LEU A 139 -4.97 6.48 -4.49
CA LEU A 139 -3.97 5.53 -4.03
C LEU A 139 -2.58 5.89 -4.59
N SER A 140 -1.55 5.76 -3.75
CA SER A 140 -0.17 6.02 -4.16
C SER A 140 0.38 4.91 -5.05
N ASP A 141 1.12 5.29 -6.11
CA ASP A 141 1.93 4.38 -6.90
C ASP A 141 3.38 4.91 -6.97
N PHE A 142 4.29 4.20 -6.33
CA PHE A 142 5.71 4.55 -6.27
C PHE A 142 6.57 3.70 -7.22
N SER A 143 5.95 3.05 -8.20
CA SER A 143 6.66 2.20 -9.16
C SER A 143 7.64 2.99 -10.03
N GLU A 144 7.25 4.19 -10.48
CA GLU A 144 8.13 5.10 -11.22
C GLU A 144 9.03 5.89 -10.26
N PHE A 145 8.48 6.39 -9.16
CA PHE A 145 9.20 7.16 -8.16
C PHE A 145 10.51 6.48 -7.72
N SER A 146 10.48 5.19 -7.39
CA SER A 146 11.68 4.47 -6.96
C SER A 146 12.75 4.39 -8.04
N ARG A 147 12.34 4.25 -9.32
CA ARG A 147 13.27 4.23 -10.46
C ARG A 147 13.94 5.57 -10.73
N VAL A 148 13.34 6.66 -10.27
CA VAL A 148 13.88 8.02 -10.41
C VAL A 148 14.66 8.41 -9.16
N CYS A 149 14.08 8.20 -7.98
CA CYS A 149 14.62 8.70 -6.71
C CYS A 149 15.85 7.94 -6.23
N ASP A 150 15.83 6.60 -6.28
CA ASP A 150 16.93 5.78 -5.79
C ASP A 150 18.23 6.05 -6.60
N PRO A 151 18.22 6.02 -7.94
CA PRO A 151 19.41 6.35 -8.73
C PRO A 151 19.85 7.81 -8.59
N PHE A 152 18.91 8.75 -8.35
CA PHE A 152 19.25 10.14 -8.10
C PHE A 152 20.12 10.27 -6.85
N VAL A 153 19.66 9.70 -5.71
CA VAL A 153 20.40 9.73 -4.44
C VAL A 153 21.74 9.02 -4.57
N GLU A 154 21.75 7.84 -5.21
CA GLU A 154 22.98 7.09 -5.47
C GLU A 154 23.97 7.90 -6.32
N GLY A 155 23.49 8.61 -7.33
CA GLY A 155 24.30 9.48 -8.18
C GLY A 155 24.96 10.63 -7.40
N ILE A 156 24.24 11.20 -6.42
CA ILE A 156 24.80 12.23 -5.53
C ILE A 156 25.93 11.65 -4.67
N VAL A 157 25.73 10.47 -4.09
CA VAL A 157 26.76 9.77 -3.30
C VAL A 157 28.01 9.47 -4.16
N LYS A 158 27.82 8.91 -5.34
CA LYS A 158 28.93 8.57 -6.27
C LYS A 158 29.67 9.79 -6.79
N GLY A 159 29.00 10.92 -6.92
CA GLY A 159 29.55 12.16 -7.46
C GLY A 159 30.64 12.80 -6.58
N ARG A 160 30.69 12.50 -5.30
CA ARG A 160 31.68 12.91 -4.28
C ARG A 160 31.90 14.42 -4.14
N LYS A 161 31.42 15.25 -5.03
CA LYS A 161 31.52 16.71 -4.99
C LYS A 161 30.12 17.31 -4.99
N LEU A 162 29.69 17.76 -3.83
CA LEU A 162 28.42 18.43 -3.68
C LEU A 162 28.51 19.88 -4.13
N GLN A 163 27.58 20.32 -4.95
CA GLN A 163 27.43 21.71 -5.33
C GLN A 163 26.46 22.42 -4.41
N THR A 164 26.71 23.70 -4.19
CA THR A 164 25.86 24.57 -3.36
C THR A 164 25.40 25.79 -4.16
N ASP A 165 24.29 26.38 -3.73
CA ASP A 165 23.84 27.68 -4.17
C ASP A 165 24.76 28.82 -3.60
N ALA A 166 24.43 30.07 -3.90
CA ALA A 166 25.15 31.25 -3.40
C ALA A 166 25.08 31.39 -1.86
N ASN A 167 24.13 30.75 -1.19
CA ASN A 167 23.93 30.76 0.25
C ASN A 167 24.58 29.56 0.95
N GLY A 168 25.20 28.66 0.20
CA GLY A 168 25.82 27.45 0.72
C GLY A 168 24.86 26.26 0.88
N ASN A 169 23.61 26.34 0.43
CA ASN A 169 22.67 25.23 0.48
C ASN A 169 22.99 24.19 -0.59
N PRO A 170 22.98 22.89 -0.28
CA PRO A 170 23.22 21.85 -1.27
C PRO A 170 22.13 21.81 -2.34
N LEU A 171 22.50 22.00 -3.61
CA LEU A 171 21.56 22.01 -4.76
C LEU A 171 20.79 20.71 -4.90
N TRP A 172 21.38 19.55 -4.55
CA TRP A 172 20.72 18.26 -4.64
C TRP A 172 19.48 18.15 -3.76
N LYS A 173 19.43 18.88 -2.64
CA LYS A 173 18.25 18.86 -1.76
C LYS A 173 17.04 19.52 -2.43
N GLU A 174 17.24 20.62 -3.12
CA GLU A 174 16.19 21.29 -3.89
C GLU A 174 15.70 20.38 -5.03
N ALA A 175 16.63 19.75 -5.75
CA ALA A 175 16.29 18.80 -6.81
C ALA A 175 15.51 17.58 -6.25
N LEU A 176 15.95 17.01 -5.12
CA LEU A 176 15.23 15.93 -4.45
C LEU A 176 13.84 16.36 -3.99
N ALA A 177 13.71 17.54 -3.38
CA ALA A 177 12.40 18.10 -3.01
C ALA A 177 11.48 18.22 -4.23
N GLY A 178 12.02 18.61 -5.40
CA GLY A 178 11.26 18.62 -6.65
C GLY A 178 10.75 17.24 -7.05
N ILE A 179 11.58 16.20 -6.92
CA ILE A 179 11.18 14.81 -7.16
C ILE A 179 10.09 14.39 -6.17
N LEU A 180 10.31 14.59 -4.87
CA LEU A 180 9.33 14.24 -3.83
C LEU A 180 7.99 14.96 -4.05
N ASN A 181 8.02 16.25 -4.36
CA ASN A 181 6.82 17.04 -4.65
C ASN A 181 6.08 16.57 -5.91
N ALA A 182 6.81 16.04 -6.90
CA ALA A 182 6.19 15.55 -8.12
C ALA A 182 5.43 14.23 -7.94
N TYR A 183 5.91 13.36 -7.04
CA TYR A 183 5.37 12.01 -6.86
C TYR A 183 4.55 11.83 -5.57
N ILE A 184 4.88 12.56 -4.52
CA ILE A 184 4.24 12.40 -3.21
C ILE A 184 3.29 13.59 -2.95
N GLY A 185 3.75 14.82 -3.20
CA GLY A 185 2.97 16.03 -2.98
C GLY A 185 3.67 17.12 -2.21
#